data_3636c285d5807151b5e8008686fac3ef
#
_entry.id   3636c285d5807151b5e8008686fac3ef
#
_cell.length_a   1.000
_cell.length_b   1.000
_cell.length_c   1.000
_cell.angle_alpha   90.00
_cell.angle_beta   90.00
_cell.angle_gamma   90.00
#
_symmetry.space_group_name_H-M   'P 1'
#
loop_
_entity.id
_entity.type
_entity.pdbx_description
1 polymer ?
#
loop_
_entity_poly.entity_id
_entity_poly.type
_entity_poly.pdbx_seq_one_letter_code
_entity_poly.pdbx_strand_id
1 'polypeptide(L)'
;YNIHILIMEVKITSPLLPLRDIVVFPSMVIPLFVGRDKSISALNEVMKKDKKIVLVTQKNSEIDDPKKTDIFMYGCEGNILQLLKLPDGTVKVLVEGIKRVKILDFKDNDKFIVCEHTAYKDIIDENEDIYPLAASAFRRLEKLTSINKKISSETMNSIKQLKDPSQIADNIASHITATITEKQQIFETA
;
A
#
# COMPACT_ATOMS: atom_id res chain seq x y z
N TYR A 1 -26.97 -20.14 -22.60
CA TYR A 1 -27.15 -18.73 -22.23
C TYR A 1 -25.99 -18.32 -21.31
N ASN A 2 -24.97 -17.67 -21.87
CA ASN A 2 -23.89 -17.07 -21.07
C ASN A 2 -24.45 -15.79 -20.45
N ILE A 3 -24.74 -15.86 -19.15
CA ILE A 3 -25.01 -14.68 -18.35
C ILE A 3 -23.63 -14.07 -18.05
N HIS A 4 -23.20 -13.10 -18.85
CA HIS A 4 -22.15 -12.18 -18.48
C HIS A 4 -22.68 -11.34 -17.32
N ILE A 5 -22.41 -11.76 -16.10
CA ILE A 5 -22.60 -10.88 -14.93
C ILE A 5 -21.61 -9.73 -15.13
N LEU A 6 -22.13 -8.60 -15.57
CA LEU A 6 -21.41 -7.35 -15.60
C LEU A 6 -21.16 -6.96 -14.15
N ILE A 7 -20.03 -7.39 -13.60
CA ILE A 7 -19.58 -6.92 -12.28
C ILE A 7 -19.28 -5.43 -12.48
N MET A 8 -20.22 -4.57 -12.12
CA MET A 8 -19.98 -3.15 -12.07
C MET A 8 -18.86 -2.90 -11.06
N GLU A 9 -17.69 -2.52 -11.55
CA GLU A 9 -16.59 -2.10 -10.67
C GLU A 9 -17.06 -0.90 -9.85
N VAL A 10 -17.08 -1.07 -8.53
CA VAL A 10 -17.44 0.00 -7.61
C VAL A 10 -16.33 1.04 -7.63
N LYS A 11 -16.64 2.22 -8.15
CA LYS A 11 -15.76 3.37 -8.18
C LYS A 11 -15.94 4.19 -6.92
N ILE A 12 -14.84 4.49 -6.25
CA ILE A 12 -14.79 5.26 -5.01
C ILE A 12 -13.92 6.48 -5.24
N THR A 13 -14.33 7.62 -4.70
CA THR A 13 -13.54 8.85 -4.72
C THR A 13 -12.95 9.10 -3.33
N SER A 14 -11.64 9.21 -3.24
CA SER A 14 -10.92 9.37 -1.97
C SER A 14 -9.76 10.37 -2.07
N PRO A 15 -9.42 11.05 -0.96
CA PRO A 15 -8.16 11.75 -0.85
C PRO A 15 -6.98 10.78 -1.01
N LEU A 16 -5.89 11.28 -1.63
CA LEU A 16 -4.70 10.52 -1.92
C LEU A 16 -3.48 11.17 -1.22
N LEU A 17 -2.66 10.33 -0.62
CA LEU A 17 -1.39 10.72 -0.02
C LEU A 17 -0.24 10.16 -0.86
N PRO A 18 0.54 11.02 -1.56
CA PRO A 18 1.71 10.59 -2.31
C PRO A 18 2.87 10.30 -1.35
N LEU A 19 3.43 9.11 -1.43
CA LEU A 19 4.55 8.64 -0.62
C LEU A 19 5.85 8.74 -1.41
N ARG A 20 6.96 9.20 -0.76
CA ARG A 20 8.23 9.43 -1.45
C ARG A 20 9.00 8.15 -1.72
N ASP A 21 9.15 7.33 -0.69
CA ASP A 21 10.18 6.29 -0.60
C ASP A 21 9.68 4.98 -0.01
N ILE A 22 8.37 4.77 -0.03
CA ILE A 22 7.77 3.55 0.48
C ILE A 22 6.58 3.09 -0.36
N VAL A 23 6.48 1.78 -0.55
CA VAL A 23 5.30 1.09 -1.06
C VAL A 23 4.58 0.44 0.11
N VAL A 24 3.33 0.81 0.35
CA VAL A 24 2.52 0.26 1.44
C VAL A 24 1.71 -0.92 0.92
N PHE A 25 2.01 -2.10 1.43
CA PHE A 25 1.28 -3.34 1.13
C PHE A 25 0.07 -3.51 2.05
N PRO A 26 -0.95 -4.29 1.66
CA PRO A 26 -2.03 -4.70 2.56
C PRO A 26 -1.47 -5.35 3.84
N SER A 27 -2.17 -5.12 4.96
CA SER A 27 -1.78 -5.57 6.32
C SER A 27 -0.51 -4.93 6.89
N MET A 28 0.16 -4.06 6.16
CA MET A 28 1.33 -3.33 6.65
C MET A 28 0.90 -2.20 7.56
N VAL A 29 1.47 -2.13 8.78
CA VAL A 29 1.28 -1.02 9.71
C VAL A 29 2.57 -0.23 9.80
N ILE A 30 2.52 1.06 9.46
CA ILE A 30 3.73 1.87 9.35
C ILE A 30 3.50 3.32 9.80
N PRO A 31 4.48 3.92 10.53
CA PRO A 31 4.49 5.35 10.79
C PRO A 31 5.01 6.11 9.56
N LEU A 32 4.30 7.15 9.16
CA LEU A 32 4.70 8.08 8.12
C LEU A 32 4.89 9.47 8.71
N PHE A 33 5.87 10.22 8.19
CA PHE A 33 6.09 11.62 8.51
C PHE A 33 5.67 12.49 7.33
N VAL A 34 4.68 13.33 7.55
CA VAL A 34 4.03 14.13 6.50
C VAL A 34 4.23 15.61 6.78
N GLY A 35 4.98 16.28 5.90
CA GLY A 35 5.29 17.71 6.03
C GLY A 35 4.72 18.58 4.91
N ARG A 36 4.21 18.02 3.81
CA ARG A 36 3.64 18.80 2.71
C ARG A 36 2.24 19.30 3.04
N ASP A 37 1.96 20.57 2.79
CA ASP A 37 0.67 21.19 3.09
C ASP A 37 -0.52 20.47 2.46
N LYS A 38 -0.42 20.06 1.19
CA LYS A 38 -1.45 19.30 0.50
C LYS A 38 -1.70 17.93 1.16
N SER A 39 -0.64 17.26 1.59
CA SER A 39 -0.73 15.97 2.27
C SER A 39 -1.34 16.10 3.67
N ILE A 40 -0.96 17.13 4.42
CA ILE A 40 -1.55 17.46 5.72
C ILE A 40 -3.04 17.81 5.57
N SER A 41 -3.39 18.54 4.52
CA SER A 41 -4.79 18.88 4.21
C SER A 41 -5.62 17.64 3.90
N ALA A 42 -5.07 16.68 3.14
CA ALA A 42 -5.72 15.40 2.89
C ALA A 42 -5.96 14.61 4.18
N LEU A 43 -4.95 14.51 5.05
CA LEU A 43 -5.06 13.84 6.35
C LEU A 43 -6.13 14.50 7.24
N ASN A 44 -6.14 15.82 7.33
CA ASN A 44 -7.14 16.56 8.10
C ASN A 44 -8.57 16.33 7.57
N GLU A 45 -8.72 16.19 6.26
CA GLU A 45 -10.03 15.92 5.65
C GLU A 45 -10.55 14.51 6.00
N VAL A 46 -9.71 13.49 5.85
CA VAL A 46 -10.13 12.11 6.12
C VAL A 46 -10.36 11.85 7.62
N MET A 47 -9.64 12.57 8.50
CA MET A 47 -9.85 12.46 9.94
C MET A 47 -11.24 12.94 10.41
N LYS A 48 -11.91 13.78 9.60
CA LYS A 48 -13.28 14.22 9.85
C LYS A 48 -14.34 13.22 9.36
N LYS A 49 -13.92 12.22 8.60
CA LYS A 49 -14.79 11.23 7.94
C LYS A 49 -14.49 9.81 8.46
N ASP A 50 -14.21 8.91 7.56
CA ASP A 50 -14.01 7.48 7.81
C ASP A 50 -12.55 7.08 8.04
N LYS A 51 -11.62 8.05 8.09
CA LYS A 51 -10.18 7.87 8.26
C LYS A 51 -9.51 7.02 7.18
N LYS A 52 -10.15 6.90 6.01
CA LYS A 52 -9.62 6.16 4.87
C LYS A 52 -8.92 7.09 3.89
N ILE A 53 -7.75 6.68 3.42
CA ILE A 53 -6.94 7.43 2.47
C ILE A 53 -6.28 6.48 1.48
N VAL A 54 -6.07 6.93 0.24
CA VAL A 54 -5.32 6.16 -0.75
C VAL A 54 -3.85 6.51 -0.63
N LEU A 55 -3.01 5.51 -0.38
CA LEU A 55 -1.56 5.61 -0.24
C LEU A 55 -0.91 5.16 -1.54
N VAL A 56 -0.19 6.06 -2.22
CA VAL A 56 0.45 5.75 -3.50
C VAL A 56 1.85 6.30 -3.55
N THR A 57 2.78 5.50 -4.05
CA THR A 57 4.18 5.87 -4.14
C THR A 57 4.43 6.80 -5.33
N GLN A 58 5.34 7.77 -5.17
CA GLN A 58 5.85 8.59 -6.26
C GLN A 58 6.86 7.79 -7.09
N LYS A 59 6.91 8.06 -8.40
CA LYS A 59 7.91 7.50 -9.31
C LYS A 59 9.32 8.06 -9.04
N ASN A 60 9.38 9.31 -8.59
CA ASN A 60 10.62 9.98 -8.19
C ASN A 60 10.42 10.67 -6.83
N SER A 61 11.21 10.25 -5.84
CA SER A 61 11.15 10.75 -4.45
C SER A 61 11.58 12.20 -4.30
N GLU A 62 12.34 12.76 -5.25
CA GLU A 62 12.87 14.13 -5.20
C GLU A 62 11.81 15.20 -5.54
N ILE A 63 10.68 14.80 -6.14
CA ILE A 63 9.64 15.74 -6.52
C ILE A 63 8.85 16.16 -5.27
N ASP A 64 8.89 17.44 -4.92
CA ASP A 64 8.19 17.97 -3.76
C ASP A 64 6.70 18.13 -3.96
N ASP A 65 6.25 18.60 -5.13
CA ASP A 65 4.84 18.74 -5.50
C ASP A 65 4.51 17.78 -6.67
N PRO A 66 4.29 16.48 -6.40
CA PRO A 66 4.07 15.50 -7.45
C PRO A 66 2.73 15.75 -8.15
N LYS A 67 2.79 15.67 -9.47
CA LYS A 67 1.62 15.73 -10.34
C LYS A 67 1.10 14.32 -10.63
N LYS A 68 -0.05 14.22 -11.29
CA LYS A 68 -0.66 12.94 -11.69
C LYS A 68 0.30 11.99 -12.41
N THR A 69 1.21 12.52 -13.23
CA THR A 69 2.21 11.75 -14.00
C THR A 69 3.36 11.21 -13.14
N ASP A 70 3.58 11.81 -11.98
CA ASP A 70 4.70 11.48 -11.07
C ASP A 70 4.33 10.42 -10.04
N ILE A 71 3.09 9.91 -10.08
CA ILE A 71 2.52 8.96 -9.13
C ILE A 71 2.21 7.65 -9.88
N PHE A 72 2.41 6.52 -9.23
CA PHE A 72 1.99 5.23 -9.77
C PHE A 72 0.46 5.12 -9.80
N MET A 73 -0.07 4.23 -10.66
CA MET A 73 -1.52 4.05 -10.82
C MET A 73 -2.11 2.96 -9.91
N TYR A 74 -1.26 2.27 -9.16
CA TYR A 74 -1.66 1.27 -8.18
C TYR A 74 -1.16 1.67 -6.81
N GLY A 75 -2.02 1.54 -5.82
CA GLY A 75 -1.72 1.89 -4.43
C GLY A 75 -2.57 1.10 -3.45
N CYS A 76 -2.51 1.48 -2.20
CA CYS A 76 -3.19 0.82 -1.11
C CYS A 76 -4.23 1.76 -0.47
N GLU A 77 -5.48 1.33 -0.35
CA GLU A 77 -6.42 1.97 0.57
C GLU A 77 -5.93 1.68 1.98
N GLY A 78 -5.66 2.72 2.74
CA GLY A 78 -5.19 2.63 4.11
C GLY A 78 -6.17 3.25 5.10
N ASN A 79 -6.08 2.79 6.34
CA ASN A 79 -6.80 3.34 7.47
C ASN A 79 -5.83 4.09 8.38
N ILE A 80 -6.21 5.29 8.83
CA ILE A 80 -5.42 6.06 9.79
C ILE A 80 -5.75 5.57 11.21
N LEU A 81 -4.75 4.95 11.85
CA LEU A 81 -4.87 4.45 13.21
C LEU A 81 -4.63 5.55 14.24
N GLN A 82 -3.62 6.39 13.98
CA GLN A 82 -3.22 7.48 14.88
C GLN A 82 -2.63 8.64 14.08
N LEU A 83 -2.90 9.86 14.54
CA LEU A 83 -2.33 11.08 13.99
C LEU A 83 -1.83 11.98 15.13
N LEU A 84 -0.57 12.41 15.04
CA LEU A 84 0.09 13.28 16.00
C LEU A 84 0.72 14.47 15.25
N LYS A 85 0.33 15.68 15.63
CA LYS A 85 0.95 16.91 15.14
C LYS A 85 2.21 17.20 15.95
N LEU A 86 3.33 17.42 15.27
CA LEU A 86 4.61 17.74 15.88
C LEU A 86 4.79 19.27 15.97
N PRO A 87 5.66 19.76 16.89
CA PRO A 87 5.89 21.20 17.07
C PRO A 87 6.44 21.94 15.85
N ASP A 88 7.13 21.23 14.96
CA ASP A 88 7.69 21.75 13.70
C ASP A 88 6.66 21.85 12.56
N GLY A 89 5.40 21.51 12.82
CA GLY A 89 4.33 21.48 11.83
C GLY A 89 4.21 20.17 11.06
N THR A 90 5.16 19.27 11.19
CA THR A 90 5.09 17.91 10.61
C THR A 90 4.00 17.09 11.31
N VAL A 91 3.37 16.20 10.56
CA VAL A 91 2.38 15.26 11.10
C VAL A 91 2.96 13.85 11.05
N LYS A 92 3.06 13.21 12.22
CA LYS A 92 3.32 11.77 12.31
C LYS A 92 1.99 11.03 12.28
N VAL A 93 1.83 10.14 11.32
CA VAL A 93 0.61 9.35 11.15
C VAL A 93 0.95 7.87 11.14
N LEU A 94 0.21 7.06 11.91
CA LEU A 94 0.27 5.61 11.86
C LEU A 94 -0.84 5.13 10.92
N VAL A 95 -0.47 4.42 9.87
CA VAL A 95 -1.40 3.92 8.85
C VAL A 95 -1.33 2.39 8.76
N GLU A 96 -2.46 1.79 8.44
CA GLU A 96 -2.59 0.37 8.13
C GLU A 96 -3.06 0.23 6.69
N GLY A 97 -2.32 -0.54 5.87
CA GLY A 97 -2.75 -0.91 4.54
C GLY A 97 -3.89 -1.91 4.60
N ILE A 98 -4.97 -1.67 3.87
CA ILE A 98 -6.18 -2.51 3.90
C ILE A 98 -6.27 -3.37 2.65
N LYS A 99 -6.26 -2.76 1.48
CA LYS A 99 -6.42 -3.46 0.20
C LYS A 99 -5.77 -2.70 -0.94
N ARG A 100 -5.38 -3.43 -1.98
CA ARG A 100 -4.91 -2.84 -3.24
C ARG A 100 -6.02 -2.09 -3.94
N VAL A 101 -5.68 -0.99 -4.54
CA VAL A 101 -6.56 -0.19 -5.40
C VAL A 101 -5.87 0.19 -6.69
N LYS A 102 -6.63 0.26 -7.77
CA LYS A 102 -6.23 0.84 -9.05
C LYS A 102 -6.83 2.21 -9.19
N ILE A 103 -6.01 3.20 -9.46
CA ILE A 103 -6.46 4.56 -9.75
C ILE A 103 -6.98 4.59 -11.19
N LEU A 104 -8.19 5.10 -11.35
CA LEU A 104 -8.85 5.25 -12.64
C LEU A 104 -8.70 6.66 -13.17
N ASP A 105 -8.83 7.66 -12.29
CA ASP A 105 -8.76 9.06 -12.65
C ASP A 105 -8.40 9.92 -11.44
N PHE A 106 -7.91 11.12 -11.69
CA PHE A 106 -7.68 12.15 -10.70
C PHE A 106 -8.70 13.26 -10.83
N LYS A 107 -9.25 13.69 -9.72
CA LYS A 107 -10.19 14.81 -9.67
C LYS A 107 -9.47 16.10 -9.31
N ASP A 108 -9.91 17.20 -9.88
CA ASP A 108 -9.36 18.51 -9.54
C ASP A 108 -9.78 18.92 -8.12
N ASN A 109 -8.78 19.30 -7.34
CA ASN A 109 -8.95 19.84 -5.99
C ASN A 109 -7.73 20.70 -5.64
N ASP A 110 -7.95 21.95 -5.27
CA ASP A 110 -6.86 22.89 -5.00
C ASP A 110 -6.15 22.61 -3.66
N LYS A 111 -6.81 21.91 -2.74
CA LYS A 111 -6.31 21.70 -1.38
C LYS A 111 -5.46 20.45 -1.23
N PHE A 112 -5.78 19.38 -1.96
CA PHE A 112 -5.08 18.09 -1.90
C PHE A 112 -5.40 17.22 -3.12
N ILE A 113 -4.66 16.15 -3.32
CA ILE A 113 -4.91 15.23 -4.44
C ILE A 113 -6.11 14.35 -4.10
N VAL A 114 -7.04 14.23 -5.05
CA VAL A 114 -8.20 13.35 -4.99
C VAL A 114 -8.17 12.40 -6.17
N CYS A 115 -8.47 11.14 -5.95
CA CYS A 115 -8.54 10.14 -7.01
C CYS A 115 -9.86 9.37 -7.00
N GLU A 116 -10.29 8.95 -8.19
CA GLU A 116 -11.28 7.89 -8.38
C GLU A 116 -10.54 6.58 -8.52
N HIS A 117 -10.92 5.58 -7.75
CA HIS A 117 -10.25 4.29 -7.72
C HIS A 117 -11.25 3.13 -7.59
N THR A 118 -10.80 1.94 -7.92
CA THR A 118 -11.51 0.68 -7.71
C THR A 118 -10.62 -0.31 -6.95
N ALA A 119 -11.23 -1.32 -6.33
CA ALA A 119 -10.47 -2.40 -5.70
C ALA A 119 -9.70 -3.17 -6.78
N TYR A 120 -8.43 -3.45 -6.51
CA TYR A 120 -7.58 -4.30 -7.33
C TYR A 120 -7.37 -5.61 -6.58
N LYS A 121 -8.04 -6.67 -7.08
CA LYS A 121 -8.05 -7.98 -6.42
C LYS A 121 -6.94 -8.85 -6.96
N ASP A 122 -6.42 -9.73 -6.10
CA ASP A 122 -5.50 -10.78 -6.49
C ASP A 122 -6.16 -11.71 -7.51
N ILE A 123 -5.43 -12.06 -8.56
CA ILE A 123 -5.85 -13.03 -9.55
C ILE A 123 -5.26 -14.38 -9.14
N ILE A 124 -6.11 -15.27 -8.63
CA ILE A 124 -5.71 -16.62 -8.22
C ILE A 124 -6.19 -17.59 -9.30
N ASP A 125 -5.25 -18.30 -9.93
CA ASP A 125 -5.58 -19.41 -10.81
C ASP A 125 -5.98 -20.61 -9.93
N GLU A 126 -7.24 -21.02 -9.99
CA GLU A 126 -7.76 -22.15 -9.23
C GLU A 126 -7.09 -23.50 -9.57
N ASN A 127 -6.40 -23.57 -10.72
CA ASN A 127 -5.66 -24.76 -11.15
C ASN A 127 -4.22 -24.80 -10.60
N GLU A 128 -3.71 -23.71 -10.03
CA GLU A 128 -2.39 -23.65 -9.44
C GLU A 128 -2.45 -23.84 -7.91
N ASP A 129 -1.63 -24.76 -7.42
CA ASP A 129 -1.43 -24.90 -5.97
C ASP A 129 -0.41 -23.85 -5.51
N ILE A 130 -0.91 -22.69 -5.11
CA ILE A 130 -0.09 -21.54 -4.66
C ILE A 130 0.50 -21.72 -3.26
N TYR A 131 -0.02 -22.66 -2.45
CA TYR A 131 0.47 -22.89 -1.09
C TYR A 131 1.94 -23.36 -1.03
N PRO A 132 2.41 -24.32 -1.85
CA PRO A 132 3.82 -24.67 -1.91
C PRO A 132 4.71 -23.52 -2.35
N LEU A 133 4.25 -22.64 -3.24
CA LEU A 133 4.99 -21.45 -3.66
C LEU A 133 5.16 -20.47 -2.50
N ALA A 134 4.09 -20.15 -1.77
CA ALA A 134 4.14 -19.30 -0.59
C ALA A 134 5.08 -19.87 0.49
N ALA A 135 4.98 -21.18 0.76
CA ALA A 135 5.87 -21.87 1.70
C ALA A 135 7.35 -21.84 1.25
N SER A 136 7.60 -21.95 -0.05
CA SER A 136 8.95 -21.85 -0.62
C SER A 136 9.52 -20.43 -0.48
N ALA A 137 8.70 -19.40 -0.78
CA ALA A 137 9.08 -18.01 -0.61
C ALA A 137 9.41 -17.70 0.86
N PHE A 138 8.58 -18.16 1.79
CA PHE A 138 8.84 -18.00 3.22
C PHE A 138 10.16 -18.65 3.65
N ARG A 139 10.44 -19.90 3.25
CA ARG A 139 11.72 -20.58 3.55
C ARG A 139 12.92 -19.82 3.01
N ARG A 140 12.81 -19.19 1.83
CA ARG A 140 13.87 -18.34 1.30
C ARG A 140 14.08 -17.09 2.15
N LEU A 141 13.00 -16.47 2.64
CA LEU A 141 13.09 -15.33 3.55
C LEU A 141 13.77 -15.73 4.87
N GLU A 142 13.41 -16.88 5.48
CA GLU A 142 14.06 -17.41 6.68
C GLU A 142 15.58 -17.55 6.47
N LYS A 143 15.98 -18.11 5.33
CA LYS A 143 17.40 -18.28 4.98
C LYS A 143 18.13 -16.95 4.84
N LEU A 144 17.51 -15.96 4.16
CA LEU A 144 18.09 -14.62 4.06
C LEU A 144 18.21 -13.95 5.43
N THR A 145 17.20 -14.07 6.28
CA THR A 145 17.19 -13.48 7.63
C THR A 145 18.25 -14.11 8.54
N SER A 146 18.51 -15.40 8.41
CA SER A 146 19.57 -16.07 9.17
C SER A 146 20.97 -15.53 8.85
N ILE A 147 21.16 -15.00 7.63
CA ILE A 147 22.44 -14.45 7.17
C ILE A 147 22.59 -12.98 7.60
N ASN A 148 21.56 -12.14 7.37
CA ASN A 148 21.69 -10.69 7.53
C ASN A 148 20.96 -10.10 8.75
N LYS A 149 20.18 -10.88 9.48
CA LYS A 149 19.46 -10.51 10.72
C LYS A 149 18.63 -9.20 10.64
N LYS A 150 18.21 -8.80 9.44
CA LYS A 150 17.44 -7.55 9.24
C LYS A 150 15.97 -7.64 9.70
N ILE A 151 15.43 -8.84 9.77
CA ILE A 151 14.05 -9.09 10.18
C ILE A 151 14.10 -9.77 11.56
N SER A 152 13.28 -9.27 12.50
CA SER A 152 13.23 -9.83 13.84
C SER A 152 12.63 -11.24 13.84
N SER A 153 12.99 -12.06 14.83
CA SER A 153 12.38 -13.39 15.02
C SER A 153 10.89 -13.29 15.30
N GLU A 154 10.43 -12.23 15.93
CA GLU A 154 9.01 -11.95 16.19
C GLU A 154 8.25 -11.73 14.87
N THR A 155 8.79 -10.92 13.98
CA THR A 155 8.22 -10.70 12.64
C THR A 155 8.17 -12.00 11.84
N MET A 156 9.25 -12.79 11.87
CA MET A 156 9.29 -14.09 11.18
C MET A 156 8.23 -15.06 11.72
N ASN A 157 8.03 -15.09 13.03
CA ASN A 157 7.00 -15.93 13.66
C ASN A 157 5.59 -15.44 13.27
N SER A 158 5.37 -14.14 13.18
CA SER A 158 4.09 -13.57 12.74
C SER A 158 3.77 -13.99 11.30
N ILE A 159 4.73 -13.89 10.38
CA ILE A 159 4.54 -14.31 8.98
C ILE A 159 4.27 -15.82 8.90
N LYS A 160 4.97 -16.63 9.70
CA LYS A 160 4.80 -18.10 9.74
C LYS A 160 3.39 -18.53 10.15
N GLN A 161 2.68 -17.71 10.91
CA GLN A 161 1.31 -17.99 11.36
C GLN A 161 0.24 -17.66 10.31
N LEU A 162 0.60 -16.91 9.27
CA LEU A 162 -0.31 -16.57 8.18
C LEU A 162 -0.65 -17.83 7.37
N LYS A 163 -1.91 -17.92 6.95
CA LYS A 163 -2.44 -19.03 6.17
C LYS A 163 -2.73 -18.64 4.73
N ASP A 164 -3.07 -17.38 4.51
CA ASP A 164 -3.40 -16.83 3.21
C ASP A 164 -2.12 -16.56 2.41
N PRO A 165 -1.94 -17.18 1.24
CA PRO A 165 -0.77 -16.97 0.37
C PRO A 165 -0.55 -15.51 -0.02
N SER A 166 -1.61 -14.76 -0.29
CA SER A 166 -1.52 -13.33 -0.61
C SER A 166 -0.96 -12.53 0.56
N GLN A 167 -1.42 -12.78 1.78
CA GLN A 167 -0.89 -12.14 2.97
C GLN A 167 0.59 -12.51 3.23
N ILE A 168 0.96 -13.77 2.99
CA ILE A 168 2.35 -14.21 3.09
C ILE A 168 3.22 -13.45 2.08
N ALA A 169 2.80 -13.36 0.82
CA ALA A 169 3.51 -12.67 -0.24
C ALA A 169 3.68 -11.17 0.09
N ASP A 170 2.63 -10.50 0.53
CA ASP A 170 2.66 -9.08 0.91
C ASP A 170 3.61 -8.82 2.09
N ASN A 171 3.56 -9.65 3.10
CA ASN A 171 4.46 -9.53 4.24
C ASN A 171 5.93 -9.77 3.83
N ILE A 172 6.21 -10.76 3.00
CA ILE A 172 7.55 -10.98 2.45
C ILE A 172 8.00 -9.75 1.66
N ALA A 173 7.18 -9.24 0.73
CA ALA A 173 7.49 -8.10 -0.11
C ALA A 173 7.77 -6.82 0.70
N SER A 174 7.05 -6.61 1.80
CA SER A 174 7.26 -5.44 2.67
C SER A 174 8.63 -5.46 3.35
N HIS A 175 9.19 -6.64 3.66
CA HIS A 175 10.42 -6.81 4.43
C HIS A 175 11.68 -7.06 3.60
N ILE A 176 11.57 -7.44 2.33
CA ILE A 176 12.75 -7.62 1.47
C ILE A 176 13.45 -6.28 1.17
N THR A 177 14.77 -6.34 1.00
CA THR A 177 15.55 -5.21 0.51
C THR A 177 15.43 -5.16 -1.02
N ALA A 178 14.68 -4.19 -1.52
CA ALA A 178 14.47 -3.95 -2.94
C ALA A 178 14.27 -2.46 -3.18
N THR A 179 14.47 -2.01 -4.41
CA THR A 179 14.19 -0.63 -4.82
C THR A 179 12.68 -0.37 -4.79
N ILE A 180 12.30 0.90 -4.76
CA ILE A 180 10.88 1.31 -4.83
C ILE A 180 10.22 0.76 -6.08
N THR A 181 10.90 0.85 -7.23
CA THR A 181 10.39 0.34 -8.51
C THR A 181 10.15 -1.17 -8.47
N GLU A 182 11.08 -1.94 -7.91
CA GLU A 182 10.92 -3.40 -7.76
C GLU A 182 9.78 -3.75 -6.80
N LYS A 183 9.67 -3.05 -5.68
CA LYS A 183 8.53 -3.25 -4.75
C LYS A 183 7.20 -2.89 -5.39
N GLN A 184 7.16 -1.82 -6.18
CA GLN A 184 5.96 -1.42 -6.91
C GLN A 184 5.58 -2.46 -7.97
N GLN A 185 6.56 -3.02 -8.69
CA GLN A 185 6.32 -4.12 -9.63
C GLN A 185 5.70 -5.34 -8.93
N ILE A 186 6.24 -5.75 -7.79
CA ILE A 186 5.65 -6.83 -6.98
C ILE A 186 4.23 -6.47 -6.57
N PHE A 187 4.00 -5.22 -6.14
CA PHE A 187 2.69 -4.74 -5.72
C PHE A 187 1.64 -4.81 -6.84
N GLU A 188 2.05 -4.55 -8.09
CA GLU A 188 1.18 -4.53 -9.27
C GLU A 188 0.90 -5.92 -9.86
N THR A 189 1.63 -6.96 -9.45
CA THR A 189 1.41 -8.36 -9.86
C THR A 189 0.42 -9.07 -8.93
N ALA A 190 -0.77 -8.52 -8.79
CA ALA A 190 -1.82 -9.13 -7.98
C ALA A 190 -2.73 -10.02 -8.80
#